data_0faa4af0c3507e27bb85f79eb889a9a2
#
_entry.id   0faa4af0c3507e27bb85f79eb889a9a2
#
_cell.length_a   1.000
_cell.length_b   1.000
_cell.length_c   1.000
_cell.angle_alpha   90.00
_cell.angle_beta   90.00
_cell.angle_gamma   90.00
#
_symmetry.space_group_name_H-M   'P 1'
#
loop_
_entity.id
_entity.type
_entity.pdbx_description
1 polymer ?
#
loop_
_entity_poly.entity_id
_entity_poly.type
_entity_poly.pdbx_seq_one_letter_code
_entity_poly.pdbx_strand_id
1 'polypeptide(L)'
;MNRNFFLVGLLFAILPISTFAQKQRSQAFKEKYILKEAVILSRHNIRAPLSTKGSLLEKVTTHPWFEWTAGASELTTRGGALENQFGLYFRKWLVDAGLFKENANPTTNEVNVYANSMQRCIATANYFKTALFPVGDVKVNHRFVPSKM
;
A
#
# COMPACT_ATOMS: atom_id res chain seq x y z
N MET A 1 -17.10 17.10 -61.94
CA MET A 1 -16.26 16.17 -61.16
C MET A 1 -16.49 16.47 -59.68
N ASN A 2 -17.48 15.76 -59.09
CA ASN A 2 -17.90 15.98 -57.68
C ASN A 2 -17.12 15.05 -56.76
N ARG A 3 -16.30 15.60 -55.90
CA ARG A 3 -15.61 14.84 -54.84
C ARG A 3 -16.41 15.04 -53.54
N ASN A 4 -17.18 14.02 -53.19
CA ASN A 4 -17.83 13.94 -51.88
C ASN A 4 -16.80 13.62 -50.83
N PHE A 5 -16.56 14.56 -49.93
CA PHE A 5 -15.81 14.33 -48.69
C PHE A 5 -16.73 13.65 -47.68
N PHE A 6 -16.50 12.37 -47.42
CA PHE A 6 -17.08 11.66 -46.27
C PHE A 6 -16.37 12.12 -45.00
N LEU A 7 -17.07 12.89 -44.20
CA LEU A 7 -16.66 13.22 -42.85
C LEU A 7 -17.02 12.02 -41.96
N VAL A 8 -16.04 11.17 -41.66
CA VAL A 8 -16.19 10.12 -40.66
C VAL A 8 -16.07 10.78 -39.29
N GLY A 9 -17.21 11.07 -38.70
CA GLY A 9 -17.29 11.51 -37.32
C GLY A 9 -16.90 10.36 -36.39
N LEU A 10 -15.68 10.41 -35.80
CA LEU A 10 -15.25 9.49 -34.75
C LEU A 10 -16.01 9.82 -33.47
N LEU A 11 -17.11 9.12 -33.23
CA LEU A 11 -17.87 9.21 -31.98
C LEU A 11 -17.05 8.49 -30.90
N PHE A 12 -16.25 9.22 -30.17
CA PHE A 12 -15.65 8.73 -28.92
C PHE A 12 -16.79 8.51 -27.91
N ALA A 13 -17.25 7.28 -27.80
CA ALA A 13 -18.07 6.86 -26.67
C ALA A 13 -17.19 6.93 -25.42
N ILE A 14 -17.30 8.02 -24.65
CA ILE A 14 -16.74 8.12 -23.31
C ILE A 14 -17.56 7.16 -22.45
N LEU A 15 -17.09 5.90 -22.37
CA LEU A 15 -17.58 4.99 -21.36
C LEU A 15 -17.28 5.62 -20.00
N PRO A 16 -18.26 5.77 -19.10
CA PRO A 16 -17.98 6.17 -17.75
C PRO A 16 -17.11 5.06 -17.15
N ILE A 17 -15.82 5.33 -17.00
CA ILE A 17 -14.96 4.52 -16.14
C ILE A 17 -15.60 4.65 -14.77
N SER A 18 -16.34 3.63 -14.37
CA SER A 18 -16.82 3.49 -13.00
C SER A 18 -15.57 3.32 -12.15
N THR A 19 -14.93 4.43 -11.83
CA THR A 19 -14.01 4.44 -10.71
C THR A 19 -14.82 3.90 -9.55
N PHE A 20 -14.34 2.83 -8.92
CA PHE A 20 -14.83 2.42 -7.61
C PHE A 20 -14.51 3.57 -6.65
N ALA A 21 -15.27 4.65 -6.80
CA ALA A 21 -15.21 5.78 -5.91
C ALA A 21 -15.67 5.24 -4.56
N GLN A 22 -14.74 5.18 -3.64
CA GLN A 22 -15.04 4.95 -2.23
C GLN A 22 -16.24 5.87 -1.91
N LYS A 23 -17.38 5.27 -1.54
CA LYS A 23 -18.63 5.99 -1.33
C LYS A 23 -18.38 7.15 -0.39
N GLN A 24 -18.27 8.33 -0.95
CA GLN A 24 -17.95 9.52 -0.17
C GLN A 24 -19.07 9.69 0.86
N ARG A 25 -18.71 9.71 2.13
CA ARG A 25 -19.70 9.87 3.21
C ARG A 25 -20.46 11.17 2.98
N SER A 26 -21.79 11.13 3.11
CA SER A 26 -22.64 12.31 2.91
C SER A 26 -22.21 13.43 3.84
N GLN A 27 -22.44 14.68 3.44
CA GLN A 27 -22.17 15.87 4.28
C GLN A 27 -22.88 15.75 5.63
N ALA A 28 -24.15 15.33 5.64
CA ALA A 28 -24.91 15.08 6.86
C ALA A 28 -24.27 14.05 7.79
N PHE A 29 -23.58 13.03 7.24
CA PHE A 29 -22.84 12.08 8.07
C PHE A 29 -21.63 12.75 8.73
N LYS A 30 -20.87 13.55 7.99
CA LYS A 30 -19.67 14.26 8.51
C LYS A 30 -20.03 15.29 9.59
N GLU A 31 -21.17 15.92 9.48
CA GLU A 31 -21.68 16.86 10.49
C GLU A 31 -22.11 16.17 11.79
N LYS A 32 -22.58 14.94 11.67
CA LYS A 32 -23.08 14.16 12.82
C LYS A 32 -22.00 13.34 13.53
N TYR A 33 -20.96 12.90 12.83
CA TYR A 33 -19.97 11.98 13.35
C TYR A 33 -18.54 12.52 13.16
N ILE A 34 -17.75 12.41 14.22
CA ILE A 34 -16.33 12.77 14.23
C ILE A 34 -15.53 11.47 14.34
N LEU A 35 -14.56 11.28 13.43
CA LEU A 35 -13.62 10.15 13.52
C LEU A 35 -12.71 10.36 14.74
N LYS A 36 -12.70 9.40 15.65
CA LYS A 36 -11.88 9.45 16.86
C LYS A 36 -10.66 8.55 16.78
N GLU A 37 -10.79 7.43 16.09
CA GLU A 37 -9.75 6.42 15.99
C GLU A 37 -9.84 5.70 14.64
N ALA A 38 -8.71 5.27 14.11
CA ALA A 38 -8.63 4.41 12.95
C ALA A 38 -7.70 3.23 13.27
N VAL A 39 -8.20 2.01 13.08
CA VAL A 39 -7.42 0.78 13.21
C VAL A 39 -7.22 0.19 11.81
N ILE A 40 -5.97 0.03 11.41
CA ILE A 40 -5.59 -0.49 10.10
C ILE A 40 -4.90 -1.83 10.29
N LEU A 41 -5.51 -2.90 9.78
CA LEU A 41 -4.91 -4.23 9.73
C LEU A 41 -4.47 -4.50 8.30
N SER A 42 -3.19 -4.79 8.11
CA SER A 42 -2.62 -5.04 6.79
C SER A 42 -1.77 -6.30 6.78
N ARG A 43 -1.72 -6.96 5.63
CA ARG A 43 -0.73 -7.98 5.33
C ARG A 43 0.50 -7.28 4.74
N HIS A 44 1.68 -7.92 4.85
CA HIS A 44 2.87 -7.46 4.11
C HIS A 44 2.59 -7.36 2.60
N ASN A 45 3.24 -6.44 1.93
CA ASN A 45 3.17 -6.25 0.48
C ASN A 45 3.95 -7.34 -0.29
N ILE A 46 4.25 -7.12 -1.56
CA ILE A 46 4.90 -8.08 -2.45
C ILE A 46 6.26 -8.50 -1.88
N ARG A 47 6.43 -9.77 -1.67
CA ARG A 47 7.66 -10.41 -1.20
C ARG A 47 8.18 -11.43 -2.20
N ALA A 48 9.47 -11.75 -2.14
CA ALA A 48 10.02 -12.91 -2.83
C ALA A 48 9.38 -14.22 -2.32
N PRO A 49 9.38 -15.29 -3.13
CA PRO A 49 8.92 -16.61 -2.71
C PRO A 49 9.63 -17.12 -1.44
N LEU A 50 9.05 -18.10 -0.78
CA LEU A 50 9.69 -18.78 0.35
C LEU A 50 10.88 -19.63 -0.11
N SER A 51 10.82 -20.10 -1.34
CA SER A 51 11.85 -20.94 -1.95
C SER A 51 12.70 -20.11 -2.89
N THR A 52 14.01 -20.21 -2.75
CA THR A 52 15.01 -19.58 -3.62
C THR A 52 15.54 -20.57 -4.65
N LYS A 53 16.39 -20.06 -5.54
CA LYS A 53 17.21 -20.85 -6.49
C LYS A 53 17.93 -22.01 -5.76
N GLY A 54 17.90 -23.20 -6.34
CA GLY A 54 18.43 -24.41 -5.69
C GLY A 54 17.43 -25.12 -4.77
N SER A 55 16.23 -24.60 -4.59
CA SER A 55 15.19 -25.21 -3.76
C SER A 55 14.54 -26.43 -4.42
N LEU A 56 13.69 -27.13 -3.66
CA LEU A 56 12.91 -28.26 -4.18
C LEU A 56 12.08 -27.88 -5.42
N LEU A 57 11.58 -26.64 -5.52
CA LEU A 57 10.80 -26.19 -6.67
C LEU A 57 11.56 -26.28 -7.99
N GLU A 58 12.86 -25.96 -8.01
CA GLU A 58 13.69 -26.11 -9.21
C GLU A 58 13.92 -27.60 -9.59
N LYS A 59 13.83 -28.49 -8.61
CA LYS A 59 13.99 -29.93 -8.84
C LYS A 59 12.74 -30.62 -9.38
N VAL A 60 11.55 -30.02 -9.16
CA VAL A 60 10.26 -30.59 -9.57
C VAL A 60 9.67 -29.97 -10.84
N THR A 61 10.29 -28.92 -11.37
CA THR A 61 9.84 -28.27 -12.60
C THR A 61 11.01 -27.75 -13.43
N THR A 62 10.88 -27.85 -14.74
CA THR A 62 11.82 -27.27 -15.71
C THR A 62 11.43 -25.83 -16.08
N HIS A 63 10.36 -25.28 -15.49
CA HIS A 63 9.92 -23.92 -15.77
C HIS A 63 10.96 -22.90 -15.30
N PRO A 64 11.41 -21.96 -16.16
CA PRO A 64 12.32 -20.91 -15.77
C PRO A 64 11.55 -19.89 -14.90
N TRP A 65 11.82 -19.88 -13.61
CA TRP A 65 11.20 -18.94 -12.69
C TRP A 65 11.87 -17.56 -12.75
N PHE A 66 11.06 -16.55 -12.53
CA PHE A 66 11.53 -15.17 -12.43
C PHE A 66 12.60 -15.04 -11.34
N GLU A 67 13.70 -14.36 -11.65
CA GLU A 67 14.76 -14.09 -10.67
C GLU A 67 14.37 -12.89 -9.80
N TRP A 68 14.23 -13.15 -8.51
CA TRP A 68 13.82 -12.16 -7.53
C TRP A 68 15.01 -11.38 -7.00
N THR A 69 14.86 -10.05 -6.87
CA THR A 69 15.92 -9.15 -6.37
C THR A 69 16.01 -9.11 -4.84
N ALA A 70 15.06 -9.73 -4.14
CA ALA A 70 15.03 -9.86 -2.69
C ALA A 70 15.35 -11.30 -2.27
N GLY A 71 15.89 -11.47 -1.08
CA GLY A 71 16.11 -12.78 -0.49
C GLY A 71 14.79 -13.55 -0.27
N ALA A 72 14.92 -14.86 -0.01
CA ALA A 72 13.75 -15.71 0.22
C ALA A 72 12.83 -15.12 1.27
N SER A 73 11.54 -15.00 0.95
CA SER A 73 10.53 -14.49 1.87
C SER A 73 10.65 -13.02 2.26
N GLU A 74 11.61 -12.26 1.72
CA GLU A 74 11.81 -10.85 2.01
C GLU A 74 10.93 -9.95 1.15
N LEU A 75 10.59 -8.77 1.67
CA LEU A 75 9.85 -7.74 0.94
C LEU A 75 10.69 -7.27 -0.25
N THR A 76 10.08 -7.20 -1.43
CA THR A 76 10.73 -6.66 -2.61
C THR A 76 10.72 -5.14 -2.61
N THR A 77 11.66 -4.51 -3.34
CA THR A 77 11.68 -3.05 -3.55
C THR A 77 10.36 -2.54 -4.14
N ARG A 78 9.77 -3.30 -5.08
CA ARG A 78 8.46 -2.97 -5.64
C ARG A 78 7.36 -3.04 -4.58
N GLY A 79 7.40 -4.03 -3.69
CA GLY A 79 6.47 -4.12 -2.56
C GLY A 79 6.58 -2.91 -1.63
N GLY A 80 7.79 -2.46 -1.33
CA GLY A 80 8.02 -1.25 -0.54
C GLY A 80 7.50 0.01 -1.22
N ALA A 81 7.73 0.17 -2.53
CA ALA A 81 7.22 1.32 -3.30
C ALA A 81 5.69 1.37 -3.32
N LEU A 82 5.03 0.23 -3.49
CA LEU A 82 3.56 0.14 -3.43
C LEU A 82 3.04 0.46 -2.03
N GLU A 83 3.75 0.06 -0.99
CA GLU A 83 3.36 0.36 0.39
C GLU A 83 3.47 1.86 0.70
N ASN A 84 4.47 2.55 0.13
CA ASN A 84 4.54 4.00 0.20
C ASN A 84 3.31 4.67 -0.44
N GLN A 85 2.89 4.23 -1.63
CA GLN A 85 1.68 4.75 -2.27
C GLN A 85 0.45 4.55 -1.38
N PHE A 86 0.37 3.39 -0.75
CA PHE A 86 -0.72 3.07 0.17
C PHE A 86 -0.69 3.96 1.43
N GLY A 87 0.48 4.20 1.99
CA GLY A 87 0.66 5.13 3.12
C GLY A 87 0.25 6.56 2.77
N LEU A 88 0.62 7.07 1.58
CA LEU A 88 0.19 8.39 1.08
C LEU A 88 -1.33 8.47 0.92
N TYR A 89 -1.95 7.43 0.39
CA TYR A 89 -3.41 7.35 0.29
C TYR A 89 -4.08 7.45 1.67
N PHE A 90 -3.60 6.69 2.65
CA PHE A 90 -4.12 6.75 4.00
C PHE A 90 -3.87 8.09 4.69
N ARG A 91 -2.71 8.71 4.47
CA ARG A 91 -2.46 10.07 4.96
C ARG A 91 -3.55 11.03 4.49
N LYS A 92 -3.77 11.07 3.17
CA LYS A 92 -4.83 11.92 2.62
C LYS A 92 -6.20 11.60 3.21
N TRP A 93 -6.54 10.32 3.29
CA TRP A 93 -7.84 9.90 3.82
C TRP A 93 -8.04 10.30 5.28
N LEU A 94 -7.03 10.15 6.14
CA LEU A 94 -7.10 10.51 7.55
C LEU A 94 -7.21 12.02 7.77
N VAL A 95 -6.55 12.81 6.92
CA VAL A 95 -6.68 14.28 6.90
C VAL A 95 -8.08 14.69 6.44
N ASP A 96 -8.55 14.15 5.32
CA ASP A 96 -9.91 14.43 4.80
C ASP A 96 -11.02 14.00 5.78
N ALA A 97 -10.75 12.99 6.59
CA ALA A 97 -11.65 12.51 7.64
C ALA A 97 -11.56 13.32 8.96
N GLY A 98 -10.60 14.25 9.04
CA GLY A 98 -10.43 15.14 10.19
C GLY A 98 -9.74 14.52 11.39
N LEU A 99 -9.12 13.32 11.25
CA LEU A 99 -8.38 12.70 12.34
C LEU A 99 -7.03 13.37 12.59
N PHE A 100 -6.36 13.80 11.51
CA PHE A 100 -5.10 14.56 11.57
C PHE A 100 -5.22 15.86 10.80
N LYS A 101 -4.40 16.85 11.18
CA LYS A 101 -4.17 18.05 10.37
C LYS A 101 -3.20 17.69 9.23
N GLU A 102 -3.23 18.46 8.15
CA GLU A 102 -2.38 18.21 6.97
C GLU A 102 -0.89 18.09 7.30
N ASN A 103 -0.40 18.94 8.19
CA ASN A 103 1.00 18.97 8.63
C ASN A 103 1.20 18.31 10.01
N ALA A 104 0.34 17.35 10.40
CA ALA A 104 0.50 16.66 11.67
C ALA A 104 1.74 15.77 11.66
N ASN A 105 2.50 15.85 12.74
CA ASN A 105 3.64 14.99 13.05
C ASN A 105 3.36 14.27 14.37
N PRO A 106 2.55 13.21 14.35
CA PRO A 106 2.19 12.51 15.56
C PRO A 106 3.39 11.81 16.19
N THR A 107 3.29 11.59 17.47
CA THR A 107 4.25 10.85 18.29
C THR A 107 3.80 9.40 18.49
N THR A 108 4.66 8.59 19.11
CA THR A 108 4.34 7.21 19.51
C THR A 108 3.20 7.11 20.54
N ASN A 109 2.85 8.22 21.20
CA ASN A 109 1.72 8.25 22.14
C ASN A 109 0.36 8.40 21.40
N GLU A 110 0.38 8.92 20.18
CA GLU A 110 -0.83 9.16 19.38
C GLU A 110 -1.03 8.08 18.32
N VAL A 111 0.07 7.46 17.86
CA VAL A 111 0.06 6.45 16.81
C VAL A 111 0.88 5.25 17.24
N ASN A 112 0.26 4.09 17.26
CA ASN A 112 0.94 2.82 17.48
C ASN A 112 1.05 2.05 16.17
N VAL A 113 2.28 1.71 15.76
CA VAL A 113 2.55 0.85 14.62
C VAL A 113 3.19 -0.43 15.13
N TYR A 114 2.55 -1.56 14.87
CA TYR A 114 3.04 -2.86 15.32
C TYR A 114 3.16 -3.83 14.15
N ALA A 115 4.30 -4.49 14.02
CA ALA A 115 4.57 -5.48 13.00
C ALA A 115 4.87 -6.86 13.59
N ASN A 116 4.62 -7.91 12.81
CA ASN A 116 5.19 -9.22 13.10
C ASN A 116 6.73 -9.14 12.95
N SER A 117 7.47 -9.99 13.66
CA SER A 117 8.95 -10.04 13.68
C SER A 117 9.62 -10.42 12.35
N MET A 118 8.87 -10.81 11.33
CA MET A 118 9.43 -11.16 10.02
C MET A 118 9.87 -9.90 9.26
N GLN A 119 11.06 -9.98 8.61
CA GLN A 119 11.63 -8.86 7.83
C GLN A 119 10.57 -8.17 6.94
N ARG A 120 9.85 -8.93 6.14
CA ARG A 120 8.82 -8.39 5.23
C ARG A 120 7.72 -7.61 5.94
N CYS A 121 7.35 -7.99 7.16
CA CYS A 121 6.31 -7.29 7.92
C CYS A 121 6.84 -5.99 8.51
N ILE A 122 8.05 -6.03 9.09
CA ILE A 122 8.74 -4.85 9.63
C ILE A 122 9.01 -3.84 8.51
N ALA A 123 9.52 -4.31 7.37
CA ALA A 123 9.79 -3.46 6.21
C ALA A 123 8.49 -2.83 5.66
N THR A 124 7.41 -3.60 5.48
CA THR A 124 6.10 -3.09 5.07
C THR A 124 5.62 -1.99 6.02
N ALA A 125 5.66 -2.23 7.33
CA ALA A 125 5.24 -1.25 8.33
C ALA A 125 6.09 0.03 8.30
N ASN A 126 7.40 -0.09 8.06
CA ASN A 126 8.29 1.07 7.92
C ASN A 126 7.98 1.90 6.67
N TYR A 127 7.79 1.26 5.51
CA TYR A 127 7.41 1.96 4.28
C TYR A 127 6.07 2.67 4.42
N PHE A 128 5.07 1.98 4.97
CA PHE A 128 3.76 2.55 5.23
C PHE A 128 3.84 3.75 6.18
N LYS A 129 4.48 3.57 7.35
CA LYS A 129 4.65 4.60 8.37
C LYS A 129 5.39 5.82 7.82
N THR A 130 6.46 5.61 7.05
CA THR A 130 7.25 6.71 6.50
C THR A 130 6.46 7.54 5.49
N ALA A 131 5.60 6.92 4.69
CA ALA A 131 4.71 7.64 3.78
C ALA A 131 3.54 8.31 4.51
N LEU A 132 3.02 7.66 5.57
CA LEU A 132 1.92 8.20 6.37
C LEU A 132 2.36 9.41 7.22
N PHE A 133 3.53 9.31 7.86
CA PHE A 133 4.10 10.34 8.74
C PHE A 133 5.60 10.53 8.46
N PRO A 134 5.97 11.22 7.37
CA PRO A 134 7.35 11.26 6.88
C PRO A 134 8.35 11.87 7.86
N VAL A 135 7.91 12.82 8.67
CA VAL A 135 8.74 13.52 9.66
C VAL A 135 8.29 13.25 11.11
N GLY A 136 7.28 12.40 11.30
CA GLY A 136 6.79 12.04 12.63
C GLY A 136 7.73 11.06 13.35
N ASP A 137 7.95 11.26 14.65
CA ASP A 137 8.69 10.30 15.49
C ASP A 137 7.80 9.14 15.93
N VAL A 138 7.38 8.35 14.94
CA VAL A 138 6.59 7.13 15.15
C VAL A 138 7.49 5.93 14.91
N LYS A 139 7.62 5.06 15.90
CA LYS A 139 8.41 3.83 15.82
C LYS A 139 7.56 2.64 15.41
N VAL A 140 8.16 1.75 14.61
CA VAL A 140 7.56 0.45 14.32
C VAL A 140 7.95 -0.52 15.42
N ASN A 141 6.99 -0.90 16.26
CA ASN A 141 7.16 -1.88 17.30
C ASN A 141 7.01 -3.29 16.72
N HIS A 142 7.80 -4.22 17.20
CA HIS A 142 7.67 -5.64 16.83
C HIS A 142 8.21 -6.53 17.95
N ARG A 143 7.72 -7.75 18.00
CA ARG A 143 8.24 -8.73 18.94
C ARG A 143 9.62 -9.21 18.45
N PHE A 144 10.61 -9.13 19.30
CA PHE A 144 11.89 -9.77 19.04
C PHE A 144 11.72 -11.29 19.16
N VAL A 145 12.07 -12.00 18.10
CA VAL A 145 12.22 -13.46 18.15
C VAL A 145 13.69 -13.75 17.95
N PRO A 146 14.40 -14.24 18.99
CA PRO A 146 15.79 -14.68 18.82
C PRO A 146 15.85 -15.68 17.67
N SER A 147 16.73 -15.47 16.69
CA SER A 147 17.03 -16.49 15.70
C SER A 147 17.56 -17.71 16.46
N LYS A 148 16.94 -18.87 16.28
CA LYS A 148 17.58 -20.11 16.68
C LYS A 148 18.81 -20.24 15.78
N MET A 149 19.98 -19.97 16.34
CA MET A 149 21.26 -20.34 15.74
C MET A 149 21.34 -21.86 15.63
#